data_9498f38503aa2c667975ed8da85c231b
#
_entry.id   9498f38503aa2c667975ed8da85c231b
#
_cell.length_a   1.000
_cell.length_b   1.000
_cell.length_c   1.000
_cell.angle_alpha   90.00
_cell.angle_beta   90.00
_cell.angle_gamma   90.00
#
_symmetry.space_group_name_H-M   'P 1'
#
loop_
_entity.id
_entity.type
_entity.pdbx_description
1 polymer ?
#
loop_
_entity_poly.entity_id
_entity_poly.type
_entity_poly.pdbx_seq_one_letter_code
_entity_poly.pdbx_strand_id
1 'polypeptide(L)'
;KSEEGIATFLQVKGKIRVDPEVEMQIMRITQEALSNIRKHASARNVRILLIAEPHCQLLIEDDGIGFIKDQGPGEIMGNNIGMNIMKERAERIGAEIEVESEIDEGTRIIVNFAK
;
A
#
# COMPACT_ATOMS: atom_id res chain seq x y z
N LYS A 1 -1.48 9.55 15.36
CA LYS A 1 -2.88 9.32 15.11
C LYS A 1 -3.40 10.29 14.06
N SER A 2 -4.15 9.79 13.13
CA SER A 2 -4.68 10.63 12.07
C SER A 2 -5.88 11.45 12.54
N GLU A 3 -6.22 12.46 11.74
CA GLU A 3 -7.37 13.30 12.04
C GLU A 3 -8.67 12.52 11.99
N GLU A 4 -8.71 11.47 11.21
CA GLU A 4 -9.90 10.65 11.06
C GLU A 4 -9.99 9.54 12.10
N GLY A 5 -9.08 9.54 13.05
CA GLY A 5 -9.09 8.52 14.07
C GLY A 5 -8.47 7.21 13.65
N ILE A 6 -7.75 7.19 12.54
CA ILE A 6 -7.09 5.97 12.07
C ILE A 6 -5.78 5.77 12.83
N ALA A 7 -5.63 4.61 13.46
CA ALA A 7 -4.38 4.26 14.12
C ALA A 7 -3.45 3.64 13.09
N THR A 8 -2.23 4.12 13.04
CA THR A 8 -1.24 3.64 12.08
C THR A 8 -0.08 3.02 12.83
N PHE A 9 0.27 1.79 12.46
CA PHE A 9 1.35 1.03 13.08
C PHE A 9 2.42 0.78 12.04
N LEU A 10 3.64 1.17 12.35
CA LEU A 10 4.78 1.00 11.44
C LEU A 10 5.80 0.10 12.10
N GLN A 11 6.24 -0.91 11.37
CA GLN A 11 7.27 -1.81 11.84
C GLN A 11 8.27 -2.06 10.73
N VAL A 12 9.55 -2.02 11.07
CA VAL A 12 10.63 -2.30 10.12
C VAL A 12 11.42 -3.47 10.66
N LYS A 13 11.60 -4.50 9.82
CA LYS A 13 12.37 -5.68 10.17
C LYS A 13 13.63 -5.75 9.34
N GLY A 14 14.78 -5.68 10.00
CA GLY A 14 16.08 -5.72 9.35
C GLY A 14 16.53 -4.33 8.96
N LYS A 15 17.71 -4.28 8.33
CA LYS A 15 18.26 -3.03 7.84
C LYS A 15 18.04 -2.95 6.34
N ILE A 16 17.37 -1.92 5.91
CA ILE A 16 17.08 -1.73 4.50
C ILE A 16 18.03 -0.72 3.92
N ARG A 17 18.78 -1.17 2.92
CA ARG A 17 19.67 -0.30 2.17
C ARG A 17 19.31 -0.45 0.71
N VAL A 18 18.77 0.58 0.14
CA VAL A 18 18.34 0.58 -1.25
C VAL A 18 18.81 1.86 -1.92
N ASP A 19 18.79 1.84 -3.24
CA ASP A 19 19.09 3.05 -3.98
C ASP A 19 18.11 4.16 -3.62
N PRO A 20 18.55 5.43 -3.68
CA PRO A 20 17.63 6.53 -3.41
C PRO A 20 16.39 6.53 -4.28
N GLU A 21 16.50 6.08 -5.52
CA GLU A 21 15.33 6.00 -6.40
C GLU A 21 14.34 4.97 -5.87
N VAL A 22 14.83 3.83 -5.42
CA VAL A 22 13.97 2.79 -4.86
C VAL A 22 13.27 3.31 -3.60
N GLU A 23 14.04 3.96 -2.73
CA GLU A 23 13.49 4.51 -1.50
C GLU A 23 12.39 5.52 -1.80
N MET A 24 12.63 6.40 -2.75
CA MET A 24 11.64 7.41 -3.11
C MET A 24 10.35 6.78 -3.63
N GLN A 25 10.46 5.78 -4.49
CA GLN A 25 9.27 5.15 -5.03
C GLN A 25 8.50 4.40 -3.97
N ILE A 26 9.19 3.72 -3.06
CA ILE A 26 8.54 3.02 -1.96
C ILE A 26 7.79 4.02 -1.06
N MET A 27 8.41 5.17 -0.78
CA MET A 27 7.74 6.21 -0.01
C MET A 27 6.48 6.72 -0.71
N ARG A 28 6.58 6.94 -2.02
CA ARG A 28 5.43 7.44 -2.78
C ARG A 28 4.29 6.43 -2.82
N ILE A 29 4.63 5.15 -2.97
CA ILE A 29 3.62 4.09 -2.93
C ILE A 29 2.93 4.09 -1.58
N THR A 30 3.70 4.19 -0.51
CA THR A 30 3.14 4.22 0.83
C THR A 30 2.21 5.41 1.02
N GLN A 31 2.63 6.58 0.56
CA GLN A 31 1.81 7.78 0.67
C GLN A 31 0.49 7.64 -0.08
N GLU A 32 0.56 7.07 -1.28
CA GLU A 32 -0.64 6.88 -2.08
C GLU A 32 -1.58 5.88 -1.43
N ALA A 33 -1.02 4.79 -0.90
CA ALA A 33 -1.83 3.79 -0.22
C ALA A 33 -2.53 4.37 1.01
N LEU A 34 -1.80 5.14 1.81
CA LEU A 34 -2.40 5.76 2.99
C LEU A 34 -3.47 6.77 2.61
N SER A 35 -3.25 7.51 1.54
CA SER A 35 -4.26 8.45 1.05
C SER A 35 -5.54 7.73 0.66
N ASN A 36 -5.40 6.61 -0.05
CA ASN A 36 -6.56 5.83 -0.46
C ASN A 36 -7.30 5.25 0.73
N ILE A 37 -6.58 4.78 1.71
CA ILE A 37 -7.19 4.22 2.91
C ILE A 37 -7.99 5.30 3.63
N ARG A 38 -7.43 6.50 3.76
CA ARG A 38 -8.13 7.59 4.42
C ARG A 38 -9.41 7.98 3.71
N LYS A 39 -9.37 7.95 2.37
CA LYS A 39 -10.50 8.44 1.58
C LYS A 39 -11.60 7.42 1.40
N HIS A 40 -11.25 6.13 1.36
CA HIS A 40 -12.18 5.15 0.83
C HIS A 40 -12.42 3.94 1.71
N ALA A 41 -11.53 3.64 2.65
CA ALA A 41 -11.59 2.34 3.31
C ALA A 41 -12.42 2.30 4.59
N SER A 42 -12.70 3.44 5.19
CA SER A 42 -13.36 3.50 6.50
C SER A 42 -12.65 2.65 7.53
N ALA A 43 -11.33 2.61 7.44
CA ALA A 43 -10.53 1.78 8.31
C ALA A 43 -10.31 2.43 9.67
N ARG A 44 -10.11 1.60 10.69
CA ARG A 44 -9.71 2.06 12.00
C ARG A 44 -8.23 1.85 12.26
N ASN A 45 -7.67 0.82 11.64
CA ASN A 45 -6.26 0.48 11.83
C ASN A 45 -5.60 0.25 10.50
N VAL A 46 -4.36 0.73 10.39
CA VAL A 46 -3.51 0.50 9.25
C VAL A 46 -2.19 -0.03 9.77
N ARG A 47 -1.68 -1.09 9.16
CA ARG A 47 -0.39 -1.65 9.51
C ARG A 47 0.54 -1.56 8.32
N ILE A 48 1.73 -1.02 8.54
CA ILE A 48 2.77 -0.93 7.54
C ILE A 48 3.95 -1.74 8.03
N LEU A 49 4.37 -2.70 7.24
CA LEU A 49 5.48 -3.56 7.59
C LEU A 49 6.49 -3.53 6.47
N LEU A 50 7.71 -3.18 6.81
CA LEU A 50 8.81 -3.12 5.85
C LEU A 50 9.82 -4.19 6.26
N ILE A 51 10.05 -5.15 5.38
CA ILE A 51 10.88 -6.32 5.64
C ILE A 51 12.09 -6.27 4.72
N ALA A 52 13.28 -6.48 5.31
CA ALA A 52 14.52 -6.45 4.53
C ALA A 52 15.02 -7.84 4.16
N GLU A 53 14.66 -8.85 4.95
CA GLU A 53 15.20 -10.19 4.79
C GLU A 53 14.07 -11.20 4.77
N PRO A 54 14.16 -12.26 3.95
CA PRO A 54 15.23 -12.59 3.00
C PRO A 54 15.21 -11.73 1.75
N HIS A 55 14.10 -11.05 1.44
CA HIS A 55 14.05 -10.07 0.36
C HIS A 55 13.21 -8.89 0.82
N CYS A 56 13.36 -7.79 0.11
CA CYS A 56 12.68 -6.57 0.50
C CYS A 56 11.21 -6.64 0.16
N GLN A 57 10.39 -6.35 1.14
CA GLN A 57 8.94 -6.36 0.95
C GLN A 57 8.30 -5.26 1.76
N LEU A 58 7.35 -4.58 1.14
CA LEU A 58 6.51 -3.60 1.82
C LEU A 58 5.11 -4.18 1.89
N LEU A 59 4.54 -4.19 3.09
CA LEU A 59 3.18 -4.66 3.30
C LEU A 59 2.38 -3.53 3.93
N ILE A 60 1.22 -3.22 3.34
CA ILE A 60 0.32 -2.21 3.89
C ILE A 60 -1.05 -2.87 4.00
N GLU A 61 -1.56 -2.95 5.22
CA GLU A 61 -2.86 -3.58 5.48
C GLU A 61 -3.78 -2.60 6.20
N ASP A 62 -5.05 -2.62 5.84
CA ASP A 62 -6.06 -1.91 6.61
C ASP A 62 -7.20 -2.85 6.95
N ASP A 63 -7.98 -2.49 7.95
CA ASP A 63 -9.12 -3.27 8.40
C ASP A 63 -10.44 -2.62 7.98
N GLY A 64 -10.41 -1.91 6.85
CA GLY A 64 -11.58 -1.21 6.37
C GLY A 64 -12.55 -2.10 5.63
N ILE A 65 -13.35 -1.45 4.79
CA ILE A 65 -14.43 -2.15 4.10
C ILE A 65 -13.98 -2.92 2.86
N GLY A 66 -12.75 -2.67 2.41
CA GLY A 66 -12.27 -3.34 1.21
C GLY A 66 -12.98 -2.86 -0.04
N PHE A 67 -12.70 -3.54 -1.13
CA PHE A 67 -13.39 -3.27 -2.39
C PHE A 67 -13.32 -4.50 -3.28
N ILE A 68 -14.19 -4.52 -4.29
CA ILE A 68 -14.19 -5.60 -5.28
C ILE A 68 -13.38 -5.12 -6.47
N LYS A 69 -12.27 -5.81 -6.75
CA LYS A 69 -11.34 -5.38 -7.78
C LYS A 69 -11.95 -5.41 -9.18
N ASP A 70 -12.92 -6.28 -9.38
CA ASP A 70 -13.53 -6.47 -10.70
C ASP A 70 -14.74 -5.60 -10.94
N GLN A 71 -15.04 -4.68 -10.04
CA GLN A 71 -16.16 -3.78 -10.23
C GLN A 71 -15.87 -2.80 -11.35
N GLY A 72 -16.93 -2.25 -11.90
CA GLY A 72 -16.82 -1.31 -12.98
C GLY A 72 -16.04 -0.07 -12.58
N PRO A 73 -15.43 0.59 -13.58
CA PRO A 73 -14.56 1.73 -13.29
C PRO A 73 -15.27 2.87 -12.57
N GLY A 74 -16.55 3.03 -12.78
CA GLY A 74 -17.24 4.14 -12.16
C GLY A 74 -17.32 4.05 -10.65
N GLU A 75 -17.28 2.85 -10.11
CA GLU A 75 -17.47 2.65 -8.68
C GLU A 75 -16.19 2.78 -7.90
N ILE A 76 -15.05 2.52 -8.53
CA ILE A 76 -13.78 2.55 -7.84
C ILE A 76 -12.80 3.46 -8.55
N MET A 77 -13.31 4.45 -9.26
CA MET A 77 -12.46 5.31 -10.08
C MET A 77 -11.30 5.91 -9.30
N GLY A 78 -11.57 6.44 -8.12
CA GLY A 78 -10.50 7.00 -7.31
C GLY A 78 -9.46 5.97 -6.95
N ASN A 79 -9.92 4.78 -6.58
CA ASN A 79 -9.00 3.70 -6.24
C ASN A 79 -8.23 3.23 -7.46
N ASN A 80 -8.89 3.18 -8.63
CA ASN A 80 -8.20 2.78 -9.86
C ASN A 80 -7.07 3.72 -10.20
N ILE A 81 -7.30 5.02 -10.04
CA ILE A 81 -6.25 6.00 -10.32
C ILE A 81 -5.09 5.78 -9.34
N GLY A 82 -5.38 5.62 -8.07
CA GLY A 82 -4.35 5.38 -7.08
C GLY A 82 -3.60 4.08 -7.32
N MET A 83 -4.33 3.03 -7.69
CA MET A 83 -3.69 1.75 -8.01
C MET A 83 -2.76 1.88 -9.20
N ASN A 84 -3.17 2.61 -10.22
CA ASN A 84 -2.32 2.81 -11.39
C ASN A 84 -1.08 3.60 -11.05
N ILE A 85 -1.20 4.59 -10.18
CA ILE A 85 -0.03 5.36 -9.73
C ILE A 85 0.93 4.46 -8.98
N MET A 86 0.43 3.65 -8.07
CA MET A 86 1.29 2.75 -7.31
C MET A 86 1.98 1.74 -8.21
N LYS A 87 1.23 1.19 -9.16
CA LYS A 87 1.78 0.22 -10.08
C LYS A 87 2.87 0.82 -10.96
N GLU A 88 2.63 2.03 -11.44
CA GLU A 88 3.62 2.72 -12.25
C GLU A 88 4.90 2.98 -11.47
N ARG A 89 4.77 3.39 -10.21
CA ARG A 89 5.93 3.64 -9.38
C ARG A 89 6.70 2.36 -9.08
N ALA A 90 5.96 1.26 -8.86
CA ALA A 90 6.62 -0.02 -8.65
C ALA A 90 7.40 -0.45 -9.89
N GLU A 91 6.80 -0.25 -11.07
CA GLU A 91 7.46 -0.62 -12.32
C GLU A 91 8.75 0.15 -12.54
N ARG A 92 8.81 1.39 -12.07
CA ARG A 92 10.02 2.21 -12.24
C ARG A 92 11.22 1.61 -11.55
N ILE A 93 11.01 0.82 -10.52
CA ILE A 93 12.12 0.20 -9.77
C ILE A 93 12.12 -1.30 -9.94
N GLY A 94 11.41 -1.82 -10.92
CA GLY A 94 11.38 -3.25 -11.17
C GLY A 94 10.69 -4.06 -10.08
N ALA A 95 9.84 -3.41 -9.30
CA ALA A 95 9.14 -4.08 -8.21
C ALA A 95 7.83 -4.68 -8.70
N GLU A 96 7.35 -5.67 -7.96
CA GLU A 96 6.05 -6.27 -8.21
C GLU A 96 5.09 -5.83 -7.12
N ILE A 97 3.86 -5.53 -7.50
CA ILE A 97 2.85 -5.09 -6.56
C ILE A 97 1.61 -5.97 -6.70
N GLU A 98 1.10 -6.41 -5.55
CA GLU A 98 -0.13 -7.18 -5.49
C GLU A 98 -1.10 -6.51 -4.56
N VAL A 99 -2.38 -6.56 -4.90
CA VAL A 99 -3.43 -6.00 -4.07
C VAL A 99 -4.45 -7.09 -3.80
N GLU A 100 -4.72 -7.34 -2.52
CA GLU A 100 -5.75 -8.28 -2.09
C GLU A 100 -6.79 -7.52 -1.30
N SER A 101 -8.04 -7.69 -1.65
CA SER A 101 -9.11 -6.98 -0.98
C SER A 101 -10.38 -7.80 -1.04
N GLU A 102 -11.11 -7.81 0.08
CA GLU A 102 -12.42 -8.43 0.15
C GLU A 102 -13.35 -7.51 0.91
N ILE A 103 -14.61 -7.50 0.52
CA ILE A 103 -15.60 -6.65 1.17
C ILE A 103 -15.65 -6.97 2.66
N ASP A 104 -15.58 -5.93 3.48
CA ASP A 104 -15.65 -5.99 4.93
C ASP A 104 -14.46 -6.66 5.58
N GLU A 105 -13.40 -6.98 4.82
CA GLU A 105 -12.21 -7.59 5.40
C GLU A 105 -10.96 -6.74 5.21
N GLY A 106 -11.12 -5.60 4.54
CA GLY A 106 -10.01 -4.69 4.37
C GLY A 106 -9.20 -4.95 3.11
N THR A 107 -8.06 -4.31 3.05
CA THR A 107 -7.20 -4.36 1.87
C THR A 107 -5.76 -4.60 2.30
N ARG A 108 -5.04 -5.36 1.49
CA ARG A 108 -3.63 -5.62 1.68
C ARG A 108 -2.89 -5.31 0.40
N ILE A 109 -1.86 -4.50 0.51
CA ILE A 109 -0.99 -4.15 -0.60
C ILE A 109 0.39 -4.70 -0.31
N ILE A 110 0.94 -5.46 -1.25
CA ILE A 110 2.24 -6.11 -1.08
C ILE A 110 3.14 -5.67 -2.22
N VAL A 111 4.30 -5.12 -1.89
CA VAL A 111 5.28 -4.70 -2.88
C VAL A 111 6.57 -5.47 -2.62
N ASN A 112 7.01 -6.24 -3.60
CA ASN A 112 8.29 -6.94 -3.54
C ASN A 112 9.29 -6.20 -4.40
N PHE A 113 10.41 -5.82 -3.81
CA PHE A 113 11.37 -4.98 -4.52
C PHE A 113 12.81 -5.42 -4.22
N ALA A 114 13.71 -5.00 -5.07
CA ALA A 114 15.14 -5.29 -4.92
C ALA A 114 15.83 -4.10 -4.25
N LYS A 115 16.92 -4.40 -3.60
CA LYS A 115 17.74 -3.36 -2.96
C LYS A 115 18.40 -2.44 -3.97
#